data_00115ffa45e43e4bf3f40fb2aeecc90c
#
_entry.id   00115ffa45e43e4bf3f40fb2aeecc90c
#
_cell.length_a   1.000
_cell.length_b   1.000
_cell.length_c   1.000
_cell.angle_alpha   90.00
_cell.angle_beta   90.00
_cell.angle_gamma   90.00
#
_symmetry.space_group_name_H-M   'P 1'
#
loop_
_entity.id
_entity.type
_entity.pdbx_description
1 polymer ?
#
loop_
_entity_poly.entity_id
_entity_poly.type
_entity_poly.pdbx_seq_one_letter_code
_entity_poly.pdbx_strand_id
1 'polypeptide(L)'
;MTIPASPPTADQPDSTGSERQVLEAFLDFHRQVLVSKVDGISENEARHRRVPSKTTLAGLIKHMIGVERGWFQEVLAGRKPADIGPNVGGGDESWDLAENETVNSLIKEYEQTCGQSRQTAARFALDDAVPEPDMGQVSLRWVYVHMIEETARHVGHADILREQTDGAAGIDGDPAVTTWLHRIVVNAALANPNMHGAPVGS
;
A
#
# COMPACT_ATOMS: atom_id res chain seq x y z
N MET A 1 -15.21 -20.78 27.35
CA MET A 1 -14.01 -20.22 26.67
C MET A 1 -14.41 -20.03 25.22
N THR A 2 -14.81 -18.81 24.87
CA THR A 2 -15.28 -18.46 23.52
C THR A 2 -14.05 -18.11 22.72
N ILE A 3 -13.76 -18.85 21.65
CA ILE A 3 -12.70 -18.55 20.70
C ILE A 3 -13.11 -17.23 20.02
N PRO A 4 -12.29 -16.17 20.05
CA PRO A 4 -12.59 -14.95 19.28
C PRO A 4 -12.68 -15.31 17.80
N ALA A 5 -13.70 -14.77 17.13
CA ALA A 5 -13.86 -14.96 15.69
C ALA A 5 -12.61 -14.42 14.97
N SER A 6 -12.06 -15.21 14.07
CA SER A 6 -10.97 -14.77 13.21
C SER A 6 -11.38 -13.49 12.46
N PRO A 7 -10.49 -12.50 12.34
CA PRO A 7 -10.78 -11.31 11.53
C PRO A 7 -11.13 -11.75 10.09
N PRO A 8 -11.98 -10.97 9.39
CA PRO A 8 -12.33 -11.31 8.03
C PRO A 8 -11.05 -11.39 7.18
N THR A 9 -10.83 -12.53 6.58
CA THR A 9 -9.75 -12.71 5.59
C THR A 9 -10.08 -11.82 4.40
N ALA A 10 -9.16 -10.90 4.05
CA ALA A 10 -9.27 -10.16 2.81
C ALA A 10 -9.33 -11.16 1.65
N ASP A 11 -10.36 -11.06 0.80
CA ASP A 11 -10.50 -11.94 -0.37
C ASP A 11 -9.27 -11.79 -1.26
N GLN A 12 -8.69 -12.93 -1.65
CA GLN A 12 -7.51 -12.92 -2.53
C GLN A 12 -7.86 -12.25 -3.87
N PRO A 13 -6.92 -11.47 -4.46
CA PRO A 13 -7.15 -10.81 -5.73
C PRO A 13 -7.51 -11.81 -6.84
N ASP A 14 -8.45 -11.42 -7.72
CA ASP A 14 -8.78 -12.21 -8.90
C ASP A 14 -7.54 -12.39 -9.79
N SER A 15 -7.20 -13.64 -10.11
CA SER A 15 -6.01 -13.99 -10.86
C SER A 15 -6.21 -13.99 -12.39
N THR A 16 -7.43 -13.76 -12.87
CA THR A 16 -7.81 -13.96 -14.29
C THR A 16 -8.38 -12.73 -15.00
N GLY A 17 -8.39 -11.58 -14.33
CA GLY A 17 -8.87 -10.31 -14.89
C GLY A 17 -7.95 -9.71 -15.97
N SER A 18 -8.39 -8.63 -16.60
CA SER A 18 -7.51 -7.78 -17.42
C SER A 18 -6.36 -7.25 -16.56
N GLU A 19 -5.24 -6.84 -17.19
CA GLU A 19 -4.09 -6.27 -16.49
C GLU A 19 -4.51 -5.18 -15.48
N ARG A 20 -5.40 -4.27 -15.90
CA ARG A 20 -5.92 -3.22 -15.02
C ARG A 20 -6.63 -3.78 -13.79
N GLN A 21 -7.55 -4.73 -13.99
CA GLN A 21 -8.29 -5.35 -12.89
C GLN A 21 -7.36 -6.06 -11.92
N VAL A 22 -6.34 -6.73 -12.43
CA VAL A 22 -5.33 -7.40 -11.59
C VAL A 22 -4.56 -6.37 -10.76
N LEU A 23 -4.04 -5.30 -11.36
CA LEU A 23 -3.29 -4.26 -10.65
C LEU A 23 -4.15 -3.57 -9.57
N GLU A 24 -5.39 -3.22 -9.89
CA GLU A 24 -6.34 -2.61 -8.96
C GLU A 24 -6.67 -3.56 -7.79
N ALA A 25 -6.94 -4.83 -8.08
CA ALA A 25 -7.25 -5.83 -7.07
C ALA A 25 -6.06 -6.07 -6.10
N PHE A 26 -4.84 -6.11 -6.62
CA PHE A 26 -3.63 -6.24 -5.80
C PHE A 26 -3.41 -5.06 -4.87
N LEU A 27 -3.54 -3.85 -5.39
CA LEU A 27 -3.38 -2.65 -4.58
C LEU A 27 -4.46 -2.59 -3.50
N ASP A 28 -5.71 -2.88 -3.84
CA ASP A 28 -6.82 -2.87 -2.89
C ASP A 28 -6.70 -3.95 -1.83
N PHE A 29 -6.18 -5.12 -2.18
CA PHE A 29 -5.86 -6.16 -1.22
C PHE A 29 -4.85 -5.67 -0.17
N HIS A 30 -3.72 -5.10 -0.59
CA HIS A 30 -2.72 -4.59 0.35
C HIS A 30 -3.24 -3.43 1.21
N ARG A 31 -4.08 -2.55 0.65
CA ARG A 31 -4.75 -1.48 1.41
C ARG A 31 -5.62 -2.04 2.54
N GLN A 32 -6.43 -3.06 2.24
CA GLN A 32 -7.28 -3.73 3.24
C GLN A 32 -6.44 -4.46 4.30
N VAL A 33 -5.39 -5.16 3.90
CA VAL A 33 -4.47 -5.82 4.82
C VAL A 33 -3.83 -4.79 5.76
N LEU A 34 -3.37 -3.65 5.25
CA LEU A 34 -2.79 -2.59 6.09
C LEU A 34 -3.77 -2.09 7.15
N VAL A 35 -5.03 -1.83 6.77
CA VAL A 35 -6.09 -1.43 7.72
C VAL A 35 -6.31 -2.51 8.78
N SER A 36 -6.38 -3.78 8.38
CA SER A 36 -6.59 -4.89 9.32
C SER A 36 -5.48 -5.03 10.38
N LYS A 37 -4.25 -4.56 10.07
CA LYS A 37 -3.13 -4.60 11.03
C LYS A 37 -3.25 -3.57 12.16
N VAL A 38 -4.05 -2.53 11.98
CA VAL A 38 -4.28 -1.50 13.01
C VAL A 38 -5.67 -1.56 13.61
N ASP A 39 -6.58 -2.29 12.99
CA ASP A 39 -7.94 -2.46 13.52
C ASP A 39 -7.93 -3.25 14.85
N GLY A 40 -8.75 -2.78 15.79
CA GLY A 40 -8.89 -3.39 17.13
C GLY A 40 -7.71 -3.16 18.08
N ILE A 41 -6.68 -2.38 17.71
CA ILE A 41 -5.59 -1.99 18.61
C ILE A 41 -5.98 -0.74 19.39
N SER A 42 -5.56 -0.68 20.66
CA SER A 42 -5.75 0.52 21.49
C SER A 42 -4.92 1.70 20.96
N GLU A 43 -5.42 2.94 21.16
CA GLU A 43 -4.71 4.17 20.76
C GLU A 43 -3.27 4.21 21.31
N ASN A 44 -3.08 3.78 22.55
CA ASN A 44 -1.77 3.77 23.19
C ASN A 44 -0.81 2.79 22.49
N GLU A 45 -1.27 1.60 22.17
CA GLU A 45 -0.46 0.58 21.49
C GLU A 45 -0.17 0.97 20.04
N ALA A 46 -1.15 1.52 19.32
CA ALA A 46 -0.96 1.97 17.95
C ALA A 46 0.07 3.10 17.81
N ARG A 47 0.22 3.93 18.84
CA ARG A 47 1.19 5.04 18.90
C ARG A 47 2.52 4.64 19.54
N HIS A 48 2.61 3.44 20.12
CA HIS A 48 3.80 3.01 20.83
C HIS A 48 4.95 2.71 19.86
N ARG A 49 6.11 3.34 20.07
CA ARG A 49 7.33 3.08 19.29
C ARG A 49 7.97 1.77 19.76
N ARG A 50 8.05 0.80 18.89
CA ARG A 50 8.68 -0.50 19.14
C ARG A 50 10.04 -0.65 18.44
N VAL A 51 10.40 0.34 17.64
CA VAL A 51 11.65 0.44 16.90
C VAL A 51 12.28 1.83 17.09
N PRO A 52 13.58 2.00 16.85
CA PRO A 52 14.27 3.29 17.04
C PRO A 52 13.76 4.42 16.13
N SER A 53 13.19 4.09 14.97
CA SER A 53 12.61 5.06 14.05
C SER A 53 11.27 5.62 14.56
N LYS A 54 10.70 6.60 13.84
CA LYS A 54 9.35 7.14 14.11
C LYS A 54 8.21 6.17 13.79
N THR A 55 8.53 4.99 13.23
CA THR A 55 7.52 4.05 12.73
C THR A 55 6.67 3.47 13.86
N THR A 56 5.37 3.70 13.78
CA THR A 56 4.33 3.13 14.65
C THR A 56 3.19 2.60 13.78
N LEU A 57 2.31 1.78 14.34
CA LEU A 57 1.15 1.27 13.58
C LEU A 57 0.24 2.41 13.08
N ALA A 58 -0.09 3.38 13.94
CA ALA A 58 -0.87 4.56 13.53
C ALA A 58 -0.10 5.46 12.54
N GLY A 59 1.22 5.61 12.74
CA GLY A 59 2.09 6.36 11.84
C GLY A 59 2.15 5.76 10.43
N LEU A 60 2.10 4.44 10.29
CA LEU A 60 2.03 3.76 8.99
C LEU A 60 0.79 4.14 8.20
N ILE A 61 -0.39 4.17 8.84
CA ILE A 61 -1.63 4.62 8.17
C ILE A 61 -1.50 6.07 7.73
N LYS A 62 -1.02 6.95 8.62
CA LYS A 62 -0.85 8.38 8.28
C LYS A 62 0.13 8.59 7.14
N HIS A 63 1.25 7.88 7.15
CA HIS A 63 2.23 7.91 6.07
C HIS A 63 1.60 7.49 4.73
N MET A 64 0.84 6.39 4.71
CA MET A 64 0.20 5.89 3.50
C MET A 64 -0.91 6.81 2.98
N ILE A 65 -1.58 7.61 3.83
CA ILE A 65 -2.46 8.70 3.38
C ILE A 65 -1.67 9.71 2.52
N GLY A 66 -0.48 10.09 2.99
CA GLY A 66 0.39 11.02 2.27
C GLY A 66 0.89 10.45 0.94
N VAL A 67 1.29 9.18 0.93
CA VAL A 67 1.76 8.46 -0.27
C VAL A 67 0.65 8.36 -1.33
N GLU A 68 -0.56 7.98 -0.94
CA GLU A 68 -1.74 7.95 -1.82
C GLU A 68 -2.04 9.31 -2.43
N ARG A 69 -2.01 10.37 -1.62
CA ARG A 69 -2.20 11.75 -2.08
C ARG A 69 -1.12 12.19 -3.06
N GLY A 70 0.13 11.88 -2.77
CA GLY A 70 1.26 12.21 -3.63
C GLY A 70 1.10 11.58 -5.01
N TRP A 71 0.95 10.28 -5.08
CA TRP A 71 0.94 9.59 -6.36
C TRP A 71 -0.33 9.81 -7.18
N PHE A 72 -1.50 9.72 -6.58
CA PHE A 72 -2.75 9.82 -7.35
C PHE A 72 -3.27 11.24 -7.51
N GLN A 73 -3.09 12.12 -6.53
CA GLN A 73 -3.67 13.46 -6.60
C GLN A 73 -2.66 14.51 -7.04
N GLU A 74 -1.43 14.47 -6.54
CA GLU A 74 -0.40 15.41 -6.97
C GLU A 74 0.20 14.99 -8.32
N VAL A 75 0.84 13.83 -8.40
CA VAL A 75 1.55 13.40 -9.62
C VAL A 75 0.56 13.09 -10.73
N LEU A 76 -0.35 12.14 -10.55
CA LEU A 76 -1.22 11.69 -11.64
C LEU A 76 -2.26 12.74 -12.05
N ALA A 77 -2.94 13.39 -11.09
CA ALA A 77 -3.96 14.39 -11.37
C ALA A 77 -3.41 15.84 -11.53
N GLY A 78 -2.13 16.07 -11.27
CA GLY A 78 -1.49 17.39 -11.38
C GLY A 78 -2.05 18.43 -10.40
N ARG A 79 -2.63 18.00 -9.24
CA ARG A 79 -3.16 18.91 -8.24
C ARG A 79 -2.03 19.51 -7.40
N LYS A 80 -2.21 20.74 -6.96
CA LYS A 80 -1.24 21.38 -6.06
C LYS A 80 -1.38 20.80 -4.64
N PRO A 81 -0.29 20.57 -3.89
CA PRO A 81 -0.35 20.08 -2.50
C PRO A 81 -1.30 20.88 -1.61
N ALA A 82 -1.34 22.21 -1.76
CA ALA A 82 -2.22 23.10 -1.00
C ALA A 82 -3.74 22.79 -1.20
N ASP A 83 -4.11 22.20 -2.33
CA ASP A 83 -5.49 21.86 -2.68
C ASP A 83 -5.84 20.38 -2.33
N ILE A 84 -4.86 19.60 -1.89
CA ILE A 84 -5.02 18.17 -1.59
C ILE A 84 -5.23 17.97 -0.08
N GLY A 85 -4.41 18.60 0.74
CA GLY A 85 -4.43 18.45 2.19
C GLY A 85 -3.02 18.27 2.78
N PRO A 86 -2.93 18.00 4.07
CA PRO A 86 -1.64 17.81 4.72
C PRO A 86 -0.94 16.50 4.29
N ASN A 87 0.37 16.44 4.52
CA ASN A 87 1.21 15.23 4.33
C ASN A 87 1.19 14.64 2.91
N VAL A 88 1.14 15.46 1.88
CA VAL A 88 1.25 15.00 0.49
C VAL A 88 2.65 14.45 0.24
N GLY A 89 2.75 13.28 -0.39
CA GLY A 89 4.01 12.62 -0.73
C GLY A 89 4.66 11.80 0.37
N GLY A 90 4.05 11.72 1.57
CA GLY A 90 4.55 10.82 2.63
C GLY A 90 5.92 11.18 3.20
N GLY A 91 6.29 12.47 3.24
CA GLY A 91 7.55 12.96 3.80
C GLY A 91 7.71 12.66 5.31
N ASP A 92 8.84 13.08 5.89
CA ASP A 92 9.22 12.77 7.28
C ASP A 92 8.16 13.22 8.31
N GLU A 93 7.43 14.30 8.01
CA GLU A 93 6.34 14.82 8.85
C GLU A 93 5.10 13.89 8.88
N SER A 94 4.95 13.02 7.88
CA SER A 94 3.82 12.07 7.82
C SER A 94 3.84 11.04 8.95
N TRP A 95 4.99 10.86 9.62
CA TRP A 95 5.14 9.96 10.76
C TRP A 95 4.77 10.61 12.10
N ASP A 96 4.59 11.92 12.15
CA ASP A 96 4.31 12.66 13.39
C ASP A 96 2.78 12.75 13.60
N LEU A 97 2.28 12.04 14.60
CA LEU A 97 0.86 12.00 14.94
C LEU A 97 0.46 13.18 15.79
N ALA A 98 -0.55 13.93 15.38
CA ALA A 98 -1.16 14.97 16.21
C ALA A 98 -1.96 14.34 17.38
N GLU A 99 -2.19 15.10 18.45
CA GLU A 99 -2.89 14.61 19.65
C GLU A 99 -4.36 14.22 19.36
N ASN A 100 -5.00 14.92 18.43
CA ASN A 100 -6.39 14.71 18.03
C ASN A 100 -6.58 13.64 16.94
N GLU A 101 -5.52 13.12 16.35
CA GLU A 101 -5.60 12.01 15.40
C GLU A 101 -5.79 10.70 16.15
N THR A 102 -6.86 9.99 15.88
CA THR A 102 -7.12 8.66 16.45
C THR A 102 -6.95 7.58 15.38
N VAL A 103 -6.74 6.33 15.78
CA VAL A 103 -6.69 5.17 14.86
C VAL A 103 -7.90 5.16 13.94
N ASN A 104 -9.10 5.31 14.51
CA ASN A 104 -10.34 5.33 13.74
C ASN A 104 -10.42 6.51 12.76
N SER A 105 -9.94 7.71 13.15
CA SER A 105 -9.92 8.86 12.25
C SER A 105 -8.94 8.67 11.10
N LEU A 106 -7.78 8.09 11.37
CA LEU A 106 -6.76 7.78 10.36
C LEU A 106 -7.22 6.68 9.39
N ILE A 107 -7.84 5.60 9.87
CA ILE A 107 -8.42 4.57 9.01
C ILE A 107 -9.45 5.18 8.07
N LYS A 108 -10.40 5.97 8.62
CA LYS A 108 -11.43 6.62 7.81
C LYS A 108 -10.85 7.56 6.76
N GLU A 109 -9.83 8.34 7.12
CA GLU A 109 -9.15 9.25 6.20
C GLU A 109 -8.39 8.48 5.11
N TYR A 110 -7.73 7.37 5.46
CA TYR A 110 -7.07 6.49 4.51
C TYR A 110 -8.04 5.88 3.50
N GLU A 111 -9.16 5.33 3.96
CA GLU A 111 -10.20 4.76 3.09
C GLU A 111 -10.79 5.80 2.14
N GLN A 112 -11.04 7.02 2.62
CA GLN A 112 -11.49 8.15 1.79
C GLN A 112 -10.45 8.52 0.74
N THR A 113 -9.18 8.58 1.13
CA THR A 113 -8.07 8.89 0.23
C THR A 113 -7.91 7.79 -0.83
N CYS A 114 -7.98 6.52 -0.48
CA CYS A 114 -7.99 5.41 -1.44
C CYS A 114 -9.18 5.49 -2.41
N GLY A 115 -10.36 5.90 -1.92
CA GLY A 115 -11.53 6.17 -2.77
C GLY A 115 -11.26 7.27 -3.81
N GLN A 116 -10.61 8.36 -3.41
CA GLN A 116 -10.20 9.44 -4.31
C GLN A 116 -9.14 8.98 -5.32
N SER A 117 -8.19 8.14 -4.88
CA SER A 117 -7.17 7.53 -5.75
C SER A 117 -7.81 6.69 -6.86
N ARG A 118 -8.80 5.85 -6.54
CA ARG A 118 -9.55 5.07 -7.53
C ARG A 118 -10.28 5.96 -8.53
N GLN A 119 -10.95 7.03 -8.04
CA GLN A 119 -11.66 7.99 -8.91
C GLN A 119 -10.70 8.73 -9.84
N THR A 120 -9.51 9.06 -9.36
CA THR A 120 -8.47 9.69 -10.18
C THR A 120 -7.97 8.71 -11.23
N ALA A 121 -7.53 7.53 -10.83
CA ALA A 121 -7.01 6.51 -11.72
C ALA A 121 -8.00 6.09 -12.82
N ALA A 122 -9.30 6.08 -12.53
CA ALA A 122 -10.36 5.74 -13.49
C ALA A 122 -10.40 6.67 -14.72
N ARG A 123 -9.76 7.85 -14.66
CA ARG A 123 -9.70 8.83 -15.75
C ARG A 123 -8.53 8.63 -16.72
N PHE A 124 -7.63 7.71 -16.43
CA PHE A 124 -6.41 7.46 -17.18
C PHE A 124 -6.41 6.04 -17.76
N ALA A 125 -5.88 5.86 -18.95
CA ALA A 125 -5.48 4.55 -19.45
C ALA A 125 -4.16 4.11 -18.78
N LEU A 126 -3.85 2.80 -18.77
CA LEU A 126 -2.62 2.29 -18.14
C LEU A 126 -1.35 2.91 -18.74
N ASP A 127 -1.38 3.24 -20.03
CA ASP A 127 -0.24 3.80 -20.77
C ASP A 127 -0.21 5.33 -20.78
N ASP A 128 -1.25 6.00 -20.23
CA ASP A 128 -1.23 7.46 -20.09
C ASP A 128 -0.11 7.86 -19.14
N ALA A 129 0.78 8.73 -19.64
CA ALA A 129 1.95 9.20 -18.92
C ALA A 129 1.79 10.67 -18.52
N VAL A 130 2.27 11.00 -17.33
CA VAL A 130 2.29 12.34 -16.77
C VAL A 130 3.72 12.73 -16.40
N PRO A 131 4.06 14.06 -16.41
CA PRO A 131 5.36 14.52 -15.94
C PRO A 131 5.57 14.19 -14.45
N GLU A 132 6.78 13.75 -14.12
CA GLU A 132 7.24 13.54 -12.76
C GLU A 132 8.66 14.14 -12.65
N PRO A 133 8.94 14.99 -11.64
CA PRO A 133 10.18 15.80 -11.59
C PRO A 133 11.49 14.99 -11.61
N ASP A 134 11.54 13.87 -10.90
CA ASP A 134 12.77 13.09 -10.71
C ASP A 134 12.97 12.01 -11.78
N MET A 135 11.87 11.51 -12.38
CA MET A 135 11.89 10.40 -13.35
C MET A 135 11.51 10.83 -14.76
N GLY A 136 11.18 12.12 -14.97
CA GLY A 136 10.75 12.68 -16.24
C GLY A 136 9.29 12.42 -16.57
N GLN A 137 8.89 11.16 -16.73
CA GLN A 137 7.49 10.75 -16.94
C GLN A 137 7.19 9.42 -16.26
N VAL A 138 5.97 9.28 -15.74
CA VAL A 138 5.44 8.04 -15.19
C VAL A 138 4.07 7.73 -15.77
N SER A 139 3.81 6.45 -16.09
CA SER A 139 2.49 6.00 -16.54
C SER A 139 1.61 5.57 -15.37
N LEU A 140 0.28 5.52 -15.56
CA LEU A 140 -0.61 4.93 -14.55
C LEU A 140 -0.20 3.49 -14.19
N ARG A 141 0.23 2.68 -15.17
CA ARG A 141 0.75 1.33 -14.92
C ARG A 141 1.92 1.36 -13.94
N TRP A 142 2.87 2.26 -14.14
CA TRP A 142 4.01 2.43 -13.25
C TRP A 142 3.57 2.83 -11.84
N VAL A 143 2.64 3.79 -11.74
CA VAL A 143 2.07 4.22 -10.44
C VAL A 143 1.41 3.05 -9.71
N TYR A 144 0.63 2.21 -10.40
CA TYR A 144 0.05 1.02 -9.76
C TYR A 144 1.09 0.05 -9.23
N VAL A 145 2.12 -0.27 -10.04
CA VAL A 145 3.19 -1.19 -9.63
C VAL A 145 3.94 -0.63 -8.42
N HIS A 146 4.30 0.65 -8.46
CA HIS A 146 4.96 1.33 -7.35
C HIS A 146 4.10 1.32 -6.08
N MET A 147 2.82 1.63 -6.19
CA MET A 147 1.90 1.66 -5.05
C MET A 147 1.64 0.27 -4.45
N ILE A 148 1.63 -0.77 -5.27
CA ILE A 148 1.56 -2.16 -4.79
C ILE A 148 2.82 -2.49 -4.00
N GLU A 149 4.01 -2.19 -4.54
CA GLU A 149 5.29 -2.41 -3.86
C GLU A 149 5.37 -1.66 -2.53
N GLU A 150 5.02 -0.38 -2.55
CA GLU A 150 5.10 0.51 -1.39
C GLU A 150 4.12 0.08 -0.28
N THR A 151 2.86 -0.20 -0.66
CA THR A 151 1.86 -0.65 0.31
C THR A 151 2.23 -2.02 0.89
N ALA A 152 2.68 -2.97 0.06
CA ALA A 152 3.12 -4.29 0.51
C ALA A 152 4.32 -4.21 1.47
N ARG A 153 5.29 -3.33 1.20
CA ARG A 153 6.42 -3.06 2.11
C ARG A 153 5.95 -2.60 3.47
N HIS A 154 5.02 -1.65 3.50
CA HIS A 154 4.48 -1.11 4.75
C HIS A 154 3.55 -2.09 5.48
N VAL A 155 2.85 -2.96 4.78
CA VAL A 155 2.15 -4.11 5.38
C VAL A 155 3.13 -5.01 6.12
N GLY A 156 4.27 -5.35 5.53
CA GLY A 156 5.31 -6.14 6.20
C GLY A 156 5.87 -5.47 7.46
N HIS A 157 6.05 -4.15 7.45
CA HIS A 157 6.42 -3.40 8.67
C HIS A 157 5.30 -3.46 9.72
N ALA A 158 4.05 -3.32 9.31
CA ALA A 158 2.90 -3.41 10.22
C ALA A 158 2.76 -4.81 10.83
N ASP A 159 3.05 -5.88 10.08
CA ASP A 159 3.04 -7.26 10.58
C ASP A 159 4.01 -7.43 11.76
N ILE A 160 5.24 -6.98 11.61
CA ILE A 160 6.27 -7.07 12.66
C ILE A 160 5.87 -6.25 13.89
N LEU A 161 5.37 -5.02 13.69
CA LEU A 161 4.93 -4.16 14.78
C LEU A 161 3.71 -4.74 15.49
N ARG A 162 2.78 -5.36 14.76
CA ARG A 162 1.60 -6.03 15.32
C ARG A 162 1.99 -7.22 16.17
N GLU A 163 2.87 -8.09 15.68
CA GLU A 163 3.40 -9.23 16.42
C GLU A 163 4.07 -8.78 17.74
N GLN A 164 4.85 -7.71 17.70
CA GLN A 164 5.47 -7.13 18.90
C GLN A 164 4.45 -6.50 19.85
N THR A 165 3.25 -6.16 19.38
CA THR A 165 2.20 -5.52 20.19
C THR A 165 1.39 -6.54 20.98
N ASP A 166 0.85 -7.55 20.33
CA ASP A 166 -0.09 -8.50 20.92
C ASP A 166 0.25 -9.97 20.63
N GLY A 167 1.38 -10.24 20.00
CA GLY A 167 1.82 -11.59 19.64
C GLY A 167 1.03 -12.20 18.48
N ALA A 168 0.16 -11.41 17.83
CA ALA A 168 -0.52 -11.88 16.64
C ALA A 168 0.53 -12.05 15.55
N ALA A 169 0.84 -13.31 15.18
CA ALA A 169 1.70 -13.59 14.05
C ALA A 169 1.13 -12.88 12.83
N GLY A 170 2.00 -12.14 12.12
CA GLY A 170 1.67 -11.50 10.86
C GLY A 170 0.97 -12.47 9.94
N ILE A 171 0.33 -12.08 8.88
CA ILE A 171 -0.52 -12.91 7.99
C ILE A 171 -0.43 -14.40 8.36
N ASP A 172 -1.20 -14.81 9.37
CA ASP A 172 -1.20 -16.05 10.12
C ASP A 172 -0.58 -17.22 9.37
N GLY A 173 0.72 -17.50 9.61
CA GLY A 173 1.31 -18.77 9.20
C GLY A 173 0.87 -19.31 7.84
N ASP A 174 0.13 -18.52 7.05
CA ASP A 174 -0.29 -18.92 5.73
C ASP A 174 0.89 -18.79 4.77
N PRO A 175 1.54 -19.93 4.45
CA PRO A 175 2.58 -19.95 3.42
C PRO A 175 2.06 -19.41 2.08
N ALA A 176 0.74 -19.20 1.95
CA ALA A 176 0.09 -18.73 0.74
C ALA A 176 0.55 -17.35 0.30
N VAL A 177 0.80 -16.39 1.19
CA VAL A 177 1.19 -15.02 0.76
C VAL A 177 2.63 -14.99 0.29
N THR A 178 3.58 -15.62 1.00
CA THR A 178 4.98 -15.73 0.54
C THR A 178 5.08 -16.60 -0.71
N THR A 179 4.36 -17.70 -0.77
CA THR A 179 4.28 -18.59 -1.94
C THR A 179 3.58 -17.90 -3.11
N TRP A 180 2.61 -17.05 -2.84
CA TRP A 180 1.84 -16.32 -3.82
C TRP A 180 2.64 -15.14 -4.42
N LEU A 181 3.34 -14.32 -3.60
CA LEU A 181 4.30 -13.32 -4.09
C LEU A 181 5.40 -13.98 -4.94
N HIS A 182 5.91 -15.14 -4.51
CA HIS A 182 6.90 -15.90 -5.28
C HIS A 182 6.32 -16.41 -6.62
N ARG A 183 5.07 -16.88 -6.63
CA ARG A 183 4.39 -17.32 -7.86
C ARG A 183 4.16 -16.18 -8.84
N ILE A 184 3.83 -14.97 -8.37
CA ILE A 184 3.62 -13.81 -9.25
C ILE A 184 4.93 -13.38 -9.89
N VAL A 185 6.00 -13.23 -9.11
CA VAL A 185 7.31 -12.85 -9.63
C VAL A 185 7.78 -13.88 -10.65
N VAL A 186 7.62 -15.18 -10.37
CA VAL A 186 7.98 -16.26 -11.27
C VAL A 186 7.11 -16.28 -12.52
N ASN A 187 5.79 -16.13 -12.39
CA ASN A 187 4.90 -16.14 -13.56
C ASN A 187 5.03 -14.87 -14.42
N ALA A 188 5.25 -13.70 -13.83
CA ALA A 188 5.56 -12.48 -14.59
C ALA A 188 6.90 -12.59 -15.34
N ALA A 189 7.90 -13.20 -14.72
CA ALA A 189 9.19 -13.47 -15.37
C ALA A 189 9.05 -14.51 -16.52
N LEU A 190 8.20 -15.52 -16.37
CA LEU A 190 7.96 -16.56 -17.38
C LEU A 190 7.02 -16.09 -18.51
N ALA A 191 6.12 -15.14 -18.24
CA ALA A 191 5.19 -14.61 -19.24
C ALA A 191 5.81 -13.56 -20.17
N ASN A 192 7.06 -13.11 -19.91
CA ASN A 192 7.76 -12.16 -20.76
C ASN A 192 8.88 -12.86 -21.57
N PRO A 193 8.60 -13.37 -22.78
CA PRO A 193 9.61 -14.09 -23.61
C PRO A 193 10.76 -13.20 -24.07
N ASN A 194 10.69 -11.87 -23.87
CA ASN A 194 11.73 -10.92 -24.29
C ASN A 194 12.81 -10.63 -23.21
N MET A 195 12.77 -11.28 -22.04
CA MET A 195 13.79 -11.13 -21.01
C MET A 195 14.96 -12.12 -21.17
N HIS A 196 14.97 -12.99 -22.17
CA HIS A 196 16.10 -13.85 -22.46
C HIS A 196 16.89 -13.30 -23.65
N GLY A 197 17.91 -12.46 -23.33
CA GLY A 197 19.20 -12.40 -23.99
C GLY A 197 19.22 -12.17 -25.48
N ALA A 198 19.59 -10.97 -25.90
CA ALA A 198 20.39 -10.84 -27.11
C ALA A 198 21.70 -11.66 -26.92
N PRO A 199 22.11 -12.48 -27.90
CA PRO A 199 23.40 -13.17 -27.80
C PRO A 199 24.51 -12.13 -27.84
N VAL A 200 25.44 -12.22 -26.88
CA VAL A 200 26.70 -11.48 -26.92
C VAL A 200 27.45 -11.99 -28.15
N GLY A 201 27.43 -11.17 -29.21
CA GLY A 201 28.19 -11.42 -30.44
C GLY A 201 29.69 -11.43 -30.14
N SER A 202 30.31 -12.47 -30.60
CA SER A 202 31.77 -12.69 -30.70
C SER A 202 32.48 -11.61 -31.50
#